data_5ba657a8301894eb6c336d3d760d9c82
#
_entry.id   5ba657a8301894eb6c336d3d760d9c82
#
_cell.length_a   1.000
_cell.length_b   1.000
_cell.length_c   1.000
_cell.angle_alpha   90.00
_cell.angle_beta   90.00
_cell.angle_gamma   90.00
#
_symmetry.space_group_name_H-M   'P 1'
#
loop_
_entity.id
_entity.type
_entity.pdbx_description
1 polymer ?
#
loop_
_entity_poly.entity_id
_entity_poly.type
_entity_poly.pdbx_seq_one_letter_code
_entity_poly.pdbx_strand_id
1 'polypeptide(L)'
;MQGLHLTADLYQCACSPELLIDAQKLADFCRQQTIDAGLTIVGEEWQAFPEFEGQPGGVTGVLLLAESHLAIHTWPERGGVTLDVYVCNFMQDNSGKATRLINGIEQAFKPGQAQRNRLWRGEADGPAHAGELLTENLNQDALYGFRFTERLLERQTAFQRLELLRSETLGTTLRLDGCMMT
;
A
#
# COMPACT_ATOMS: atom_id res chain seq x y z
N MET A 1 -16.62 -5.52 -3.84
CA MET A 1 -16.25 -4.45 -2.88
C MET A 1 -14.82 -4.03 -3.17
N GLN A 2 -14.55 -2.75 -3.35
CA GLN A 2 -13.19 -2.23 -3.61
C GLN A 2 -12.70 -1.42 -2.41
N GLY A 3 -11.40 -1.46 -2.16
CA GLY A 3 -10.76 -0.66 -1.13
C GLY A 3 -9.35 -0.23 -1.56
N LEU A 4 -8.90 0.89 -1.04
CA LEU A 4 -7.54 1.37 -1.21
C LEU A 4 -6.74 1.14 0.07
N HIS A 5 -5.61 0.47 -0.05
CA HIS A 5 -4.65 0.28 1.02
C HIS A 5 -3.37 1.05 0.69
N LEU A 6 -3.02 1.99 1.54
CA LEU A 6 -1.80 2.78 1.46
C LEU A 6 -0.90 2.39 2.63
N THR A 7 0.36 2.13 2.36
CA THR A 7 1.37 1.92 3.42
C THR A 7 2.52 2.89 3.24
N ALA A 8 3.14 3.28 4.34
CA ALA A 8 4.35 4.07 4.34
C ALA A 8 5.31 3.59 5.43
N ASP A 9 6.54 3.31 5.05
CA ASP A 9 7.66 3.09 5.96
C ASP A 9 8.52 4.35 5.95
N LEU A 10 8.58 5.03 7.09
CA LEU A 10 9.25 6.31 7.26
C LEU A 10 10.55 6.09 8.04
N TYR A 11 11.63 6.70 7.56
CA TYR A 11 12.95 6.57 8.15
C TYR A 11 13.56 7.93 8.41
N GLN A 12 14.43 8.01 9.42
CA GLN A 12 15.12 9.25 9.79
C GLN A 12 14.13 10.39 10.06
N CYS A 13 13.07 10.09 10.83
CA CYS A 13 12.02 11.02 11.17
C CYS A 13 12.56 12.16 12.05
N ALA A 14 12.40 13.42 11.61
CA ALA A 14 12.79 14.64 12.31
C ALA A 14 11.62 15.33 13.02
N CYS A 15 10.65 14.53 13.50
CA CYS A 15 9.50 15.01 14.26
C CYS A 15 9.84 15.32 15.72
N SER A 16 8.86 15.82 16.49
CA SER A 16 8.96 15.87 17.95
C SER A 16 9.13 14.44 18.49
N PRO A 17 10.12 14.18 19.39
CA PRO A 17 10.30 12.87 20.01
C PRO A 17 9.04 12.32 20.68
N GLU A 18 8.18 13.17 21.18
CA GLU A 18 6.90 12.79 21.80
C GLU A 18 5.97 12.01 20.86
N LEU A 19 6.01 12.29 19.57
CA LEU A 19 5.22 11.52 18.59
C LEU A 19 5.73 10.08 18.41
N LEU A 20 6.95 9.78 18.86
CA LEU A 20 7.52 8.44 18.76
C LEU A 20 7.35 7.62 20.05
N ILE A 21 7.17 8.29 21.21
CA ILE A 21 7.24 7.61 22.52
C ILE A 21 6.01 7.78 23.40
N ASP A 22 5.18 8.80 23.14
CA ASP A 22 3.99 9.11 23.94
C ASP A 22 2.72 8.66 23.23
N ALA A 23 2.13 7.57 23.74
CA ALA A 23 0.93 6.98 23.15
C ALA A 23 -0.26 7.96 23.11
N GLN A 24 -0.42 8.80 24.14
CA GLN A 24 -1.53 9.75 24.19
C GLN A 24 -1.38 10.86 23.16
N LYS A 25 -0.17 11.43 23.03
CA LYS A 25 0.11 12.47 22.03
C LYS A 25 0.01 11.95 20.61
N LEU A 26 0.52 10.74 20.36
CA LEU A 26 0.38 10.09 19.06
C LEU A 26 -1.10 9.83 18.74
N ALA A 27 -1.87 9.33 19.71
CA ALA A 27 -3.30 9.09 19.57
C ALA A 27 -4.06 10.38 19.24
N ASP A 28 -3.84 11.44 20.00
CA ASP A 28 -4.50 12.75 19.79
C ASP A 28 -4.18 13.29 18.40
N PHE A 29 -2.92 13.20 17.98
CA PHE A 29 -2.48 13.61 16.66
C PHE A 29 -3.17 12.78 15.55
N CYS A 30 -3.15 11.45 15.64
CA CYS A 30 -3.77 10.58 14.63
C CYS A 30 -5.29 10.76 14.54
N ARG A 31 -5.98 10.97 15.69
CA ARG A 31 -7.41 11.30 15.71
C ARG A 31 -7.68 12.59 14.94
N GLN A 32 -6.92 13.66 15.22
CA GLN A 32 -7.09 14.94 14.54
C GLN A 32 -6.89 14.82 13.04
N GLN A 33 -5.79 14.17 12.60
CA GLN A 33 -5.53 13.94 11.18
C GLN A 33 -6.64 13.13 10.49
N THR A 34 -7.21 12.16 11.19
CA THR A 34 -8.31 11.33 10.69
C THR A 34 -9.60 12.14 10.51
N ILE A 35 -9.94 12.97 11.48
CA ILE A 35 -11.10 13.86 11.43
C ILE A 35 -10.93 14.89 10.31
N ASP A 36 -9.77 15.52 10.20
CA ASP A 36 -9.46 16.51 9.17
C ASP A 36 -9.48 15.90 7.75
N ALA A 37 -9.13 14.62 7.63
CA ALA A 37 -9.27 13.88 6.38
C ALA A 37 -10.74 13.57 6.01
N GLY A 38 -11.68 13.75 6.94
CA GLY A 38 -13.11 13.48 6.75
C GLY A 38 -13.48 12.01 6.91
N LEU A 39 -12.72 11.27 7.73
CA LEU A 39 -13.00 9.88 8.11
C LEU A 39 -13.64 9.79 9.49
N THR A 40 -14.46 8.76 9.72
CA THR A 40 -15.19 8.57 10.98
C THR A 40 -14.52 7.49 11.81
N ILE A 41 -14.11 7.84 13.03
CA ILE A 41 -13.53 6.93 14.02
C ILE A 41 -14.66 6.22 14.77
N VAL A 42 -14.59 4.91 14.90
CA VAL A 42 -15.56 4.08 15.63
C VAL A 42 -14.92 3.36 16.84
N GLY A 43 -13.61 3.34 16.96
CA GLY A 43 -12.88 2.76 18.09
C GLY A 43 -11.38 2.96 17.92
N GLU A 44 -10.64 2.66 18.98
CA GLU A 44 -9.18 2.77 18.95
C GLU A 44 -8.53 1.95 20.07
N GLU A 45 -7.25 1.61 19.86
CA GLU A 45 -6.37 1.00 20.86
C GLU A 45 -4.96 1.53 20.71
N TRP A 46 -4.29 1.83 21.83
CA TRP A 46 -2.94 2.41 21.85
C TRP A 46 -2.11 1.77 22.95
N GLN A 47 -0.93 1.29 22.58
CA GLN A 47 0.00 0.64 23.50
C GLN A 47 1.38 1.28 23.40
N ALA A 48 1.84 1.87 24.50
CA ALA A 48 3.25 2.24 24.66
C ALA A 48 4.05 1.03 25.15
N PHE A 49 5.24 0.83 24.59
CA PHE A 49 6.15 -0.21 25.04
C PHE A 49 7.12 0.32 26.10
N PRO A 50 7.55 -0.53 27.05
CA PRO A 50 8.54 -0.15 28.04
C PRO A 50 9.88 0.16 27.39
N GLU A 51 10.73 0.84 28.16
CA GLU A 51 12.13 1.06 27.80
C GLU A 51 12.84 -0.28 27.56
N PHE A 52 13.67 -0.31 26.52
CA PHE A 52 14.52 -1.46 26.19
C PHE A 52 15.95 -0.99 25.95
N GLU A 53 16.91 -1.63 26.62
CA GLU A 53 18.35 -1.32 26.54
C GLU A 53 18.68 0.17 26.77
N GLY A 54 17.99 0.84 27.70
CA GLY A 54 18.20 2.24 28.02
C GLY A 54 17.65 3.23 27.00
N GLN A 55 16.83 2.76 26.06
CA GLN A 55 16.14 3.58 25.07
C GLN A 55 14.63 3.55 25.30
N PRO A 56 13.92 4.66 25.13
CA PRO A 56 12.45 4.69 25.20
C PRO A 56 11.84 3.69 24.22
N GLY A 57 10.83 2.93 24.67
CA GLY A 57 10.02 2.09 23.80
C GLY A 57 9.16 2.93 22.85
N GLY A 58 8.78 2.33 21.74
CA GLY A 58 7.86 2.93 20.78
C GLY A 58 6.40 2.77 21.17
N VAL A 59 5.52 3.14 20.25
CA VAL A 59 4.07 3.04 20.39
C VAL A 59 3.50 2.23 19.23
N THR A 60 2.55 1.37 19.55
CA THR A 60 1.66 0.74 18.56
C THR A 60 0.26 1.27 18.75
N GLY A 61 -0.39 1.67 17.67
CA GLY A 61 -1.76 2.16 17.73
C GLY A 61 -2.59 1.80 16.51
N VAL A 62 -3.90 1.73 16.74
CA VAL A 62 -4.89 1.54 15.68
C VAL A 62 -6.10 2.41 15.93
N LEU A 63 -6.56 3.08 14.87
CA LEU A 63 -7.90 3.67 14.79
C LEU A 63 -8.77 2.76 13.93
N LEU A 64 -9.86 2.28 14.51
CA LEU A 64 -10.93 1.63 13.77
C LEU A 64 -11.79 2.71 13.15
N LEU A 65 -11.92 2.68 11.85
CA LEU A 65 -12.74 3.61 11.08
C LEU A 65 -13.98 2.90 10.58
N ALA A 66 -15.01 3.62 10.19
CA ALA A 66 -16.17 3.03 9.55
C ALA A 66 -15.73 2.25 8.30
N GLU A 67 -15.75 0.91 8.38
CA GLU A 67 -15.33 -0.08 7.38
C GLU A 67 -13.84 0.00 6.96
N SER A 68 -12.98 0.60 7.81
CA SER A 68 -11.61 0.96 7.45
C SER A 68 -10.70 0.97 8.70
N HIS A 69 -9.42 1.30 8.54
CA HIS A 69 -8.51 1.48 9.67
C HIS A 69 -7.32 2.39 9.32
N LEU A 70 -6.72 2.94 10.37
CA LEU A 70 -5.37 3.47 10.43
C LEU A 70 -4.61 2.63 11.45
N ALA A 71 -3.45 2.07 11.08
CA ALA A 71 -2.52 1.46 12.03
C ALA A 71 -1.16 2.15 11.94
N ILE A 72 -0.50 2.31 13.08
CA ILE A 72 0.80 2.98 13.18
C ILE A 72 1.68 2.31 14.23
N HIS A 73 2.97 2.16 13.92
CA HIS A 73 3.99 1.67 14.84
C HIS A 73 5.19 2.60 14.78
N THR A 74 5.70 2.98 15.94
CA THR A 74 6.87 3.85 16.04
C THR A 74 8.08 3.09 16.59
N TRP A 75 9.26 3.45 16.12
CA TRP A 75 10.56 2.84 16.43
C TRP A 75 11.54 3.94 16.79
N PRO A 76 11.47 4.51 18.03
CA PRO A 76 12.26 5.68 18.41
C PRO A 76 13.76 5.46 18.27
N GLU A 77 14.25 4.24 18.55
CA GLU A 77 15.67 3.85 18.45
C GLU A 77 16.20 3.89 16.99
N ARG A 78 15.30 3.90 16.02
CA ARG A 78 15.64 3.99 14.58
C ARG A 78 15.16 5.29 13.94
N GLY A 79 14.45 6.13 14.71
CA GLY A 79 13.72 7.27 14.15
C GLY A 79 12.78 6.85 13.03
N GLY A 80 12.12 5.69 13.21
CA GLY A 80 11.30 5.05 12.19
C GLY A 80 9.82 4.99 12.56
N VAL A 81 8.97 4.90 11.51
CA VAL A 81 7.52 4.69 11.66
C VAL A 81 7.03 3.80 10.53
N THR A 82 6.19 2.83 10.84
CA THR A 82 5.41 2.09 9.85
C THR A 82 3.94 2.51 9.95
N LEU A 83 3.31 2.77 8.81
CA LEU A 83 2.01 3.40 8.73
C LEU A 83 1.14 2.67 7.70
N ASP A 84 -0.08 2.35 8.10
CA ASP A 84 -1.08 1.64 7.32
C ASP A 84 -2.39 2.42 7.32
N VAL A 85 -2.93 2.73 6.13
CA VAL A 85 -4.25 3.33 5.95
C VAL A 85 -5.03 2.50 4.93
N TYR A 86 -6.06 1.81 5.39
CA TYR A 86 -7.00 1.12 4.51
C TYR A 86 -8.36 1.82 4.55
N VAL A 87 -8.93 2.06 3.37
CA VAL A 87 -10.30 2.57 3.24
C VAL A 87 -11.12 1.68 2.32
N CYS A 88 -12.36 1.43 2.73
CA CYS A 88 -13.37 0.78 1.92
C CYS A 88 -14.09 1.83 1.04
N ASN A 89 -14.30 1.49 -0.22
CA ASN A 89 -15.00 2.34 -1.21
C ASN A 89 -16.42 1.80 -1.53
N PHE A 90 -17.05 1.13 -0.56
CA PHE A 90 -18.34 0.47 -0.79
C PHE A 90 -19.47 1.46 -1.08
N MET A 91 -19.63 2.48 -0.25
CA MET A 91 -20.71 3.49 -0.39
C MET A 91 -20.26 4.72 -1.19
N GLN A 92 -19.00 5.06 -1.12
CA GLN A 92 -18.39 6.22 -1.78
C GLN A 92 -16.88 6.01 -1.96
N ASP A 93 -16.29 6.76 -2.87
CA ASP A 93 -14.82 6.77 -3.04
C ASP A 93 -14.15 7.56 -1.89
N ASN A 94 -13.50 6.83 -1.00
CA ASN A 94 -12.73 7.38 0.12
C ASN A 94 -11.22 7.49 -0.19
N SER A 95 -10.78 7.17 -1.40
CA SER A 95 -9.36 7.15 -1.78
C SER A 95 -8.67 8.51 -1.58
N GLY A 96 -9.38 9.59 -1.87
CA GLY A 96 -8.89 10.95 -1.61
C GLY A 96 -8.71 11.26 -0.12
N LYS A 97 -9.59 10.73 0.75
CA LYS A 97 -9.49 10.88 2.20
C LYS A 97 -8.30 10.11 2.75
N ALA A 98 -8.11 8.85 2.32
CA ALA A 98 -6.95 8.04 2.69
C ALA A 98 -5.62 8.70 2.31
N THR A 99 -5.57 9.28 1.10
CA THR A 99 -4.38 9.99 0.62
C THR A 99 -4.10 11.25 1.46
N ARG A 100 -5.12 12.02 1.83
CA ARG A 100 -4.92 13.18 2.74
C ARG A 100 -4.42 12.74 4.10
N LEU A 101 -5.00 11.69 4.68
CA LEU A 101 -4.62 11.17 5.99
C LEU A 101 -3.16 10.74 6.01
N ILE A 102 -2.74 9.85 5.11
CA ILE A 102 -1.37 9.35 5.10
C ILE A 102 -0.35 10.46 4.85
N ASN A 103 -0.65 11.41 3.95
CA ASN A 103 0.21 12.55 3.66
C ASN A 103 0.33 13.51 4.86
N GLY A 104 -0.77 13.78 5.58
CA GLY A 104 -0.76 14.63 6.76
C GLY A 104 0.08 14.04 7.89
N ILE A 105 -0.02 12.74 8.11
CA ILE A 105 0.80 12.03 9.10
C ILE A 105 2.27 12.08 8.67
N GLU A 106 2.59 11.71 7.44
CA GLU A 106 3.96 11.73 6.94
C GLU A 106 4.62 13.10 7.07
N GLN A 107 3.91 14.19 6.73
CA GLN A 107 4.42 15.54 6.85
C GLN A 107 4.80 15.91 8.30
N ALA A 108 4.04 15.45 9.28
CA ALA A 108 4.32 15.69 10.69
C ALA A 108 5.57 14.95 11.17
N PHE A 109 5.80 13.73 10.67
CA PHE A 109 6.99 12.95 11.01
C PHE A 109 8.27 13.43 10.33
N LYS A 110 8.17 14.20 9.24
CA LYS A 110 9.31 14.79 8.50
C LYS A 110 10.40 13.75 8.18
N PRO A 111 10.07 12.65 7.48
CA PRO A 111 11.04 11.60 7.20
C PRO A 111 12.15 12.09 6.26
N GLY A 112 13.39 11.68 6.51
CA GLY A 112 14.49 11.84 5.58
C GLY A 112 14.38 10.90 4.38
N GLN A 113 13.71 9.75 4.58
CA GLN A 113 13.41 8.78 3.53
C GLN A 113 12.04 8.14 3.80
N ALA A 114 11.26 7.89 2.75
CA ALA A 114 9.98 7.19 2.85
C ALA A 114 9.82 6.19 1.71
N GLN A 115 9.38 4.98 2.05
CA GLN A 115 8.94 3.97 1.10
C GLN A 115 7.41 3.89 1.17
N ARG A 116 6.75 4.01 0.02
CA ARG A 116 5.28 4.03 -0.04
C ARG A 116 4.79 2.95 -0.99
N ASN A 117 3.67 2.32 -0.61
CA ASN A 117 2.99 1.39 -1.48
C ASN A 117 1.51 1.77 -1.59
N ARG A 118 0.92 1.42 -2.72
CA ARG A 118 -0.49 1.60 -3.02
C ARG A 118 -1.04 0.31 -3.57
N LEU A 119 -2.03 -0.26 -2.89
CA LEU A 119 -2.65 -1.52 -3.26
C LEU A 119 -4.16 -1.37 -3.32
N TRP A 120 -4.76 -1.72 -4.44
CA TRP A 120 -6.20 -1.92 -4.54
C TRP A 120 -6.57 -3.30 -4.00
N ARG A 121 -7.58 -3.37 -3.15
CA ARG A 121 -8.07 -4.60 -2.50
C ARG A 121 -9.55 -4.81 -2.76
N GLY A 122 -9.97 -6.08 -2.64
CA GLY A 122 -11.34 -6.50 -2.87
C GLY A 122 -11.60 -6.96 -4.29
N GLU A 123 -12.84 -7.31 -4.61
CA GLU A 123 -13.21 -7.72 -5.95
C GLU A 123 -13.11 -6.53 -6.91
N ALA A 124 -12.35 -6.70 -7.95
CA ALA A 124 -12.31 -5.76 -9.04
C ALA A 124 -13.52 -5.98 -9.95
N ASP A 125 -14.62 -5.30 -9.68
CA ASP A 125 -15.78 -5.22 -10.59
C ASP A 125 -15.48 -4.28 -11.78
N GLY A 126 -14.26 -4.26 -12.26
CA GLY A 126 -13.87 -3.38 -13.33
C GLY A 126 -12.87 -4.01 -14.29
N PRO A 127 -12.88 -3.60 -15.56
CA PRO A 127 -12.02 -4.14 -16.61
C PRO A 127 -10.51 -3.94 -16.35
N ALA A 128 -10.16 -3.04 -15.43
CA ALA A 128 -8.76 -2.65 -15.19
C ALA A 128 -7.85 -3.78 -14.65
N HIS A 129 -8.42 -4.88 -14.16
CA HIS A 129 -7.65 -6.03 -13.67
C HIS A 129 -8.15 -7.37 -14.20
N ALA A 130 -9.06 -7.37 -15.16
CA ALA A 130 -9.45 -8.59 -15.84
C ALA A 130 -8.27 -9.12 -16.65
N GLY A 131 -8.02 -10.42 -16.53
CA GLY A 131 -6.99 -11.10 -17.31
C GLY A 131 -5.77 -11.59 -16.50
N GLU A 132 -5.04 -12.49 -17.12
CA GLU A 132 -3.80 -13.08 -16.60
C GLU A 132 -2.65 -12.07 -16.69
N LEU A 133 -1.95 -11.82 -15.58
CA LEU A 133 -0.70 -11.05 -15.61
C LEU A 133 0.45 -11.98 -15.98
N LEU A 134 1.04 -11.78 -17.14
CA LEU A 134 2.25 -12.47 -17.57
C LEU A 134 3.44 -11.53 -17.46
N THR A 135 4.48 -11.99 -16.78
CA THR A 135 5.70 -11.21 -16.54
C THR A 135 6.89 -11.79 -17.29
N GLU A 136 7.85 -10.94 -17.58
CA GLU A 136 9.12 -11.28 -18.17
C GLU A 136 10.26 -10.53 -17.47
N ASN A 137 11.35 -11.21 -17.15
CA ASN A 137 12.52 -10.59 -16.54
C ASN A 137 13.33 -9.84 -17.61
N LEU A 138 13.56 -8.55 -17.41
CA LEU A 138 14.48 -7.76 -18.22
C LEU A 138 15.94 -8.05 -17.85
N ASN A 139 16.20 -8.18 -16.55
CA ASN A 139 17.50 -8.51 -15.96
C ASN A 139 17.30 -9.04 -14.53
N GLN A 140 18.37 -9.12 -13.74
CA GLN A 140 18.31 -9.61 -12.35
C GLN A 140 17.49 -8.70 -11.40
N ASP A 141 17.39 -7.40 -11.72
CA ASP A 141 16.81 -6.39 -10.84
C ASP A 141 15.49 -5.81 -11.36
N ALA A 142 15.08 -6.19 -12.59
CA ALA A 142 13.90 -5.61 -13.23
C ALA A 142 13.07 -6.65 -13.98
N LEU A 143 11.78 -6.56 -13.82
CA LEU A 143 10.78 -7.31 -14.59
C LEU A 143 9.73 -6.36 -15.16
N TYR A 144 9.12 -6.74 -16.27
CA TYR A 144 7.91 -6.08 -16.77
C TYR A 144 6.80 -7.10 -17.00
N GLY A 145 5.57 -6.64 -17.16
CA GLY A 145 4.47 -7.52 -17.42
C GLY A 145 3.26 -6.81 -18.01
N PHE A 146 2.44 -7.58 -18.70
CA PHE A 146 1.20 -7.13 -19.29
C PHE A 146 0.04 -8.02 -18.87
N ARG A 147 -1.17 -7.46 -18.79
CA ARG A 147 -2.39 -8.21 -18.57
C ARG A 147 -3.01 -8.60 -19.89
N PHE A 148 -3.35 -9.86 -19.99
CA PHE A 148 -4.03 -10.44 -21.16
C PHE A 148 -5.41 -10.92 -20.75
N THR A 149 -6.41 -10.47 -21.49
CA THR A 149 -7.82 -10.80 -21.23
C THR A 149 -8.24 -12.13 -21.83
N GLU A 150 -7.52 -12.60 -22.83
CA GLU A 150 -7.85 -13.83 -23.54
C GLU A 150 -6.59 -14.50 -24.12
N ARG A 151 -6.52 -15.84 -24.00
CA ARG A 151 -5.53 -16.67 -24.69
C ARG A 151 -6.18 -17.21 -25.98
N LEU A 152 -5.81 -16.63 -27.12
CA LEU A 152 -6.39 -16.96 -28.42
C LEU A 152 -5.85 -18.28 -28.98
N LEU A 153 -4.57 -18.56 -28.72
CA LEU A 153 -3.92 -19.77 -29.18
C LEU A 153 -2.78 -20.14 -28.22
N GLU A 154 -2.67 -21.42 -27.96
CA GLU A 154 -1.47 -22.01 -27.32
C GLU A 154 -1.08 -23.26 -28.09
N ARG A 155 0.17 -23.33 -28.50
CA ARG A 155 0.69 -24.45 -29.26
C ARG A 155 2.13 -24.75 -28.93
N GLN A 156 2.42 -26.00 -28.58
CA GLN A 156 3.77 -26.50 -28.52
C GLN A 156 4.21 -26.97 -29.92
N THR A 157 5.27 -26.41 -30.42
CA THR A 157 5.94 -26.89 -31.65
C THR A 157 7.13 -27.76 -31.29
N ALA A 158 7.83 -28.33 -32.29
CA ALA A 158 9.06 -29.06 -32.04
C ALA A 158 10.21 -28.19 -31.50
N PHE A 159 10.09 -26.86 -31.60
CA PHE A 159 11.17 -25.93 -31.28
C PHE A 159 10.84 -24.99 -30.14
N GLN A 160 9.54 -24.61 -29.96
CA GLN A 160 9.14 -23.58 -29.00
C GLN A 160 7.66 -23.64 -28.66
N ARG A 161 7.30 -23.07 -27.50
CA ARG A 161 5.91 -22.81 -27.11
C ARG A 161 5.48 -21.46 -27.69
N LEU A 162 4.37 -21.50 -28.42
CA LEU A 162 3.78 -20.32 -29.07
C LEU A 162 2.45 -19.99 -28.39
N GLU A 163 2.26 -18.74 -28.02
CA GLU A 163 1.04 -18.22 -27.43
C GLU A 163 0.59 -16.94 -28.16
N LEU A 164 -0.67 -16.88 -28.57
CA LEU A 164 -1.32 -15.65 -29.02
C LEU A 164 -2.26 -15.16 -27.92
N LEU A 165 -2.03 -13.97 -27.45
CA LEU A 165 -2.68 -13.38 -26.30
C LEU A 165 -3.35 -12.07 -26.70
N ARG A 166 -4.54 -11.80 -26.17
CA ARG A 166 -5.23 -10.52 -26.36
C ARG A 166 -5.09 -9.64 -25.12
N SER A 167 -4.68 -8.41 -25.34
CA SER A 167 -4.59 -7.35 -24.34
C SER A 167 -5.41 -6.15 -24.81
N GLU A 168 -6.01 -5.42 -23.88
CA GLU A 168 -6.71 -4.16 -24.19
C GLU A 168 -5.73 -3.07 -24.65
N THR A 169 -4.52 -3.07 -24.11
CA THR A 169 -3.51 -2.04 -24.40
C THR A 169 -2.69 -2.36 -25.65
N LEU A 170 -2.28 -3.62 -25.83
CA LEU A 170 -1.35 -4.04 -26.88
C LEU A 170 -2.04 -4.72 -28.07
N GLY A 171 -3.36 -4.98 -27.95
CA GLY A 171 -4.09 -5.77 -28.95
C GLY A 171 -3.67 -7.25 -28.88
N THR A 172 -3.46 -7.87 -30.06
CA THR A 172 -3.01 -9.27 -30.15
C THR A 172 -1.49 -9.32 -30.13
N THR A 173 -0.95 -10.03 -29.16
CA THR A 173 0.50 -10.15 -28.92
C THR A 173 0.92 -11.60 -29.05
N LEU A 174 2.07 -11.82 -29.69
CA LEU A 174 2.74 -13.11 -29.78
C LEU A 174 3.72 -13.26 -28.62
N ARG A 175 3.72 -14.44 -27.97
CA ARG A 175 4.69 -14.82 -26.94
C ARG A 175 5.34 -16.15 -27.33
N LEU A 176 6.66 -16.21 -27.30
CA LEU A 176 7.44 -17.40 -27.64
C LEU A 176 8.31 -17.79 -26.42
N ASP A 177 8.16 -19.03 -25.95
CA ASP A 177 8.88 -19.56 -24.78
C ASP A 177 8.84 -18.64 -23.55
N GLY A 178 7.74 -17.89 -23.39
CA GLY A 178 7.60 -16.94 -22.29
C GLY A 178 8.08 -15.52 -22.57
N CYS A 179 8.67 -15.24 -23.74
CA CYS A 179 9.13 -13.91 -24.14
C CYS A 179 8.13 -13.23 -25.07
N MET A 180 7.81 -11.96 -24.78
CA MET A 180 6.93 -11.13 -25.62
C MET A 180 7.66 -10.75 -26.92
N MET A 181 6.97 -10.93 -28.02
CA MET A 181 7.46 -10.52 -29.34
C MET A 181 6.66 -9.30 -29.80
N THR A 182 7.30 -8.16 -29.74
CA THR A 182 6.70 -6.85 -30.13
C THR A 182 7.17 -6.41 -31.50
#